data_e572a830497ea1731b866d1d60096330
#
_entry.id   e572a830497ea1731b866d1d60096330
#
_cell.length_a   1.000
_cell.length_b   1.000
_cell.length_c   1.000
_cell.angle_alpha   90.00
_cell.angle_beta   90.00
_cell.angle_gamma   90.00
#
_symmetry.space_group_name_H-M   'P 1'
#
loop_
_entity.id
_entity.type
_entity.pdbx_description
1 polymer ?
#
loop_
_entity_poly.entity_id
_entity_poly.type
_entity_poly.pdbx_seq_one_letter_code
_entity_poly.pdbx_strand_id
1 'polypeptide(L)'
;CIDSTEPTIRHEAFEAYKANRSETPEDIIFSIPYIKAIIKGFNIPILEVPGYEADDIIGTVAKQKSKEGYVVYMVTPDKDFCQLVEENILI
;
A
#
# COMPACT_ATOMS: atom_id res chain seq x y z
N CYS A 1 0.68 4.85 -0.94
CA CYS A 1 1.33 3.81 -0.14
C CYS A 1 2.01 2.81 -1.06
N ILE A 2 3.18 2.34 -0.67
CA ILE A 2 4.04 1.48 -1.48
C ILE A 2 4.50 0.29 -0.65
N ASP A 3 4.58 -0.90 -1.29
CA ASP A 3 5.15 -2.08 -0.67
C ASP A 3 6.65 -1.88 -0.41
N SER A 4 7.11 -2.36 0.75
CA SER A 4 8.53 -2.42 1.05
C SER A 4 9.22 -3.48 0.19
N THR A 5 10.48 -3.25 -0.13
CA THR A 5 11.33 -4.25 -0.79
C THR A 5 11.79 -5.36 0.17
N GLU A 6 11.67 -5.13 1.47
CA GLU A 6 12.01 -6.12 2.50
C GLU A 6 10.91 -7.15 2.67
N PRO A 7 11.23 -8.38 3.11
CA PRO A 7 10.21 -9.36 3.45
C PRO A 7 9.25 -8.82 4.51
N THR A 8 7.97 -9.07 4.33
CA THR A 8 6.94 -8.62 5.27
C THR A 8 6.84 -9.56 6.46
N ILE A 9 6.11 -9.12 7.50
CA ILE A 9 5.81 -9.97 8.65
C ILE A 9 5.07 -11.25 8.24
N ARG A 10 4.28 -11.20 7.15
CA ARG A 10 3.58 -12.38 6.62
C ARG A 10 4.54 -13.38 6.00
N HIS A 11 5.58 -12.91 5.30
CA HIS A 11 6.63 -13.77 4.76
C HIS A 11 7.42 -14.45 5.86
N GLU A 12 7.75 -13.73 6.94
CA GLU A 12 8.44 -14.27 8.10
C GLU A 12 7.60 -15.28 8.87
N ALA A 13 6.28 -15.04 8.98
CA ALA A 13 5.36 -15.92 9.69
C ALA A 13 4.96 -17.16 8.87
N PHE A 14 4.98 -17.06 7.53
CA PHE A 14 4.55 -18.13 6.63
C PHE A 14 5.34 -18.08 5.33
N GLU A 15 6.33 -18.95 5.19
CA GLU A 15 7.25 -18.98 4.05
C GLU A 15 6.54 -19.15 2.69
N ALA A 16 5.41 -19.86 2.65
CA ALA A 16 4.64 -20.05 1.43
C ALA A 16 3.80 -18.84 1.03
N TYR A 17 3.76 -17.79 1.85
CA TYR A 17 2.98 -16.58 1.54
C TYR A 17 3.49 -15.94 0.26
N LYS A 18 2.61 -15.83 -0.74
CA LYS A 18 2.91 -15.31 -2.07
C LYS A 18 4.02 -16.06 -2.85
N ALA A 19 4.44 -17.25 -2.40
CA ALA A 19 5.49 -18.01 -3.07
C ALA A 19 5.14 -18.37 -4.53
N ASN A 20 3.87 -18.50 -4.85
CA ASN A 20 3.38 -18.86 -6.19
C ASN A 20 3.10 -17.64 -7.08
N ARG A 21 3.32 -16.43 -6.59
CA ARG A 21 3.11 -15.22 -7.40
C ARG A 21 4.27 -15.04 -8.37
N SER A 22 3.94 -14.59 -9.58
CA SER A 22 4.94 -14.20 -10.56
C SER A 22 5.76 -13.02 -10.05
N GLU A 23 7.04 -12.99 -10.42
CA GLU A 23 7.89 -11.84 -10.14
C GLU A 23 7.39 -10.60 -10.87
N THR A 24 7.61 -9.44 -10.28
CA THR A 24 7.31 -8.17 -10.93
C THR A 24 8.17 -8.02 -12.19
N PRO A 25 7.58 -7.67 -13.36
CA PRO A 25 8.35 -7.44 -14.57
C PRO A 25 9.46 -6.39 -14.36
N GLU A 26 10.60 -6.60 -15.01
CA GLU A 26 11.75 -5.70 -14.90
C GLU A 26 11.42 -4.26 -15.30
N ASP A 27 10.59 -4.07 -16.32
CA ASP A 27 10.18 -2.75 -16.77
C ASP A 27 9.47 -1.96 -15.67
N ILE A 28 8.65 -2.64 -14.87
CA ILE A 28 7.95 -2.02 -13.73
C ILE A 28 8.96 -1.66 -12.65
N ILE A 29 9.87 -2.58 -12.31
CA ILE A 29 10.92 -2.34 -11.31
C ILE A 29 11.78 -1.14 -11.73
N PHE A 30 12.18 -1.08 -12.99
CA PHE A 30 12.97 0.02 -13.54
C PHE A 30 12.22 1.35 -13.43
N SER A 31 10.90 1.34 -13.56
CA SER A 31 10.05 2.55 -13.52
C SER A 31 9.82 3.08 -12.11
N ILE A 32 9.97 2.25 -11.07
CA ILE A 32 9.64 2.65 -9.70
C ILE A 32 10.36 3.93 -9.24
N PRO A 33 11.68 4.10 -9.42
CA PRO A 33 12.36 5.33 -9.03
C PRO A 33 11.80 6.57 -9.73
N TYR A 34 11.44 6.44 -11.00
CA TYR A 34 10.85 7.53 -11.79
C TYR A 34 9.45 7.88 -11.31
N ILE A 35 8.64 6.87 -10.98
CA ILE A 35 7.30 7.06 -10.42
C ILE A 35 7.39 7.83 -9.11
N LYS A 36 8.30 7.41 -8.22
CA LYS A 36 8.52 8.09 -6.94
C LYS A 36 8.96 9.55 -7.12
N ALA A 37 9.83 9.80 -8.09
CA ALA A 37 10.29 11.15 -8.39
C ALA A 37 9.15 12.05 -8.88
N ILE A 38 8.30 11.53 -9.75
CA ILE A 38 7.12 12.25 -10.27
C ILE A 38 6.15 12.57 -9.13
N ILE A 39 5.84 11.61 -8.29
CA ILE A 39 4.93 11.80 -7.14
C ILE A 39 5.47 12.87 -6.21
N LYS A 40 6.77 12.84 -5.91
CA LYS A 40 7.42 13.88 -5.11
C LYS A 40 7.35 15.25 -5.78
N GLY A 41 7.50 15.28 -7.11
CA GLY A 41 7.36 16.50 -7.89
C GLY A 41 5.98 17.13 -7.79
N PHE A 42 4.94 16.33 -7.60
CA PHE A 42 3.58 16.79 -7.33
C PHE A 42 3.33 17.11 -5.85
N ASN A 43 4.35 17.02 -5.02
CA ASN A 43 4.26 17.30 -3.59
C ASN A 43 3.29 16.38 -2.84
N ILE A 44 3.22 15.12 -3.29
CA ILE A 44 2.38 14.08 -2.68
C ILE A 44 3.25 13.21 -1.78
N PRO A 45 2.92 13.02 -0.49
CA PRO A 45 3.68 12.15 0.39
C PRO A 45 3.67 10.70 -0.08
N ILE A 46 4.81 10.05 0.02
CA ILE A 46 4.95 8.61 -0.25
C ILE A 46 5.16 7.90 1.09
N LEU A 47 4.34 6.89 1.36
CA LEU A 47 4.44 6.09 2.57
C LEU A 47 4.90 4.68 2.22
N GLU A 48 6.01 4.30 2.81
CA GLU A 48 6.61 2.97 2.70
C GLU A 48 7.17 2.60 4.06
N VAL A 49 6.80 1.43 4.58
CA VAL A 49 7.26 0.97 5.89
C VAL A 49 7.92 -0.39 5.74
N PRO A 50 9.22 -0.51 6.09
CA PRO A 50 9.91 -1.79 6.02
C PRO A 50 9.17 -2.89 6.80
N GLY A 51 9.04 -4.05 6.19
CA GLY A 51 8.37 -5.19 6.79
C GLY A 51 6.85 -5.23 6.62
N TYR A 52 6.25 -4.21 6.04
CA TYR A 52 4.80 -4.13 5.83
C TYR A 52 4.46 -3.92 4.36
N GLU A 53 3.28 -4.41 3.96
CA GLU A 53 2.76 -4.17 2.62
C GLU A 53 2.02 -2.83 2.55
N ALA A 54 1.83 -2.32 1.33
CA ALA A 54 1.04 -1.10 1.10
C ALA A 54 -0.36 -1.23 1.71
N ASP A 55 -0.96 -2.41 1.65
CA ASP A 55 -2.28 -2.68 2.20
C ASP A 55 -2.37 -2.39 3.70
N ASP A 56 -1.33 -2.76 4.46
CA ASP A 56 -1.25 -2.51 5.89
C ASP A 56 -1.18 -1.00 6.18
N ILE A 57 -0.41 -0.28 5.36
CA ILE A 57 -0.25 1.17 5.50
C ILE A 57 -1.57 1.87 5.16
N ILE A 58 -2.22 1.47 4.06
CA ILE A 58 -3.51 2.04 3.64
C ILE A 58 -4.55 1.85 4.74
N GLY A 59 -4.68 0.63 5.25
CA GLY A 59 -5.64 0.33 6.31
C GLY A 59 -5.39 1.13 7.57
N THR A 60 -4.14 1.22 7.99
CA THR A 60 -3.74 1.97 9.18
C THR A 60 -4.03 3.46 9.04
N VAL A 61 -3.61 4.07 7.93
CA VAL A 61 -3.81 5.49 7.68
C VAL A 61 -5.30 5.82 7.54
N ALA A 62 -6.05 4.98 6.82
CA ALA A 62 -7.48 5.18 6.66
C ALA A 62 -8.21 5.20 8.01
N LYS A 63 -7.90 4.25 8.88
CA LYS A 63 -8.50 4.19 10.22
C LYS A 63 -8.09 5.38 11.09
N GLN A 64 -6.81 5.75 11.09
CA GLN A 64 -6.33 6.89 11.87
C GLN A 64 -6.97 8.20 11.43
N LYS A 65 -7.00 8.45 10.12
CA LYS A 65 -7.53 9.71 9.58
C LYS A 65 -9.03 9.80 9.72
N SER A 66 -9.74 8.68 9.59
CA SER A 66 -11.18 8.63 9.85
C SER A 66 -11.52 9.03 11.29
N LYS A 67 -10.72 8.57 12.25
CA LYS A 67 -10.89 8.96 13.66
C LYS A 67 -10.60 10.43 13.91
N GLU A 68 -9.72 11.04 13.13
CA GLU A 68 -9.40 12.48 13.20
C GLU A 68 -10.46 13.36 12.53
N GLY A 69 -11.50 12.78 11.95
CA GLY A 69 -12.59 13.50 11.31
C GLY A 69 -12.46 13.67 9.81
N TYR A 70 -11.43 13.10 9.18
CA TYR A 70 -11.29 13.14 7.72
C TYR A 70 -12.20 12.13 7.04
N VAL A 71 -12.66 12.49 5.85
CA VAL A 71 -13.25 11.53 4.91
C VAL A 71 -12.12 10.95 4.08
N VAL A 72 -11.96 9.64 4.12
CA VAL A 72 -10.85 8.95 3.46
C VAL A 72 -11.35 8.25 2.21
N TYR A 73 -10.70 8.51 1.08
CA TYR A 73 -10.96 7.80 -0.16
C TYR A 73 -9.79 6.86 -0.45
N MET A 74 -10.08 5.57 -0.53
CA MET A 74 -9.09 4.56 -0.94
C MET A 74 -9.21 4.34 -2.44
N VAL A 75 -8.21 4.78 -3.19
CA VAL A 75 -8.18 4.60 -4.66
C VAL A 75 -7.40 3.33 -4.97
N THR A 76 -8.13 2.25 -5.21
CA THR A 76 -7.55 0.93 -5.43
C THR A 76 -8.50 0.06 -6.28
N PRO A 77 -7.99 -0.79 -7.16
CA PRO A 77 -8.80 -1.78 -7.85
C PRO A 77 -9.08 -3.03 -7.01
N ASP A 78 -8.44 -3.17 -5.85
CA ASP A 78 -8.53 -4.35 -5.01
C ASP A 78 -9.81 -4.32 -4.16
N LYS A 79 -10.73 -5.25 -4.45
CA LYS A 79 -11.99 -5.38 -3.73
C LYS A 79 -11.83 -5.77 -2.27
N ASP A 80 -10.67 -6.31 -1.87
CA ASP A 80 -10.42 -6.71 -0.48
C ASP A 80 -10.45 -5.51 0.45
N PHE A 81 -10.21 -4.30 -0.06
CA PHE A 81 -10.35 -3.07 0.71
C PHE A 81 -11.79 -2.73 1.08
N CYS A 82 -12.78 -3.39 0.49
CA CYS A 82 -14.18 -3.17 0.85
C CYS A 82 -14.45 -3.49 2.34
N GLN A 83 -13.64 -4.35 2.96
CA GLN A 83 -13.75 -4.65 4.38
C GLN A 83 -13.46 -3.45 5.28
N LEU A 84 -12.78 -2.43 4.76
CA LEU A 84 -12.43 -1.22 5.49
C LEU A 84 -13.46 -0.11 5.32
N VAL A 85 -14.42 -0.26 4.41
CA VAL A 85 -15.44 0.77 4.14
C VAL A 85 -16.31 0.97 5.38
N GLU A 86 -16.46 2.21 5.78
CA GLU A 86 -17.33 2.64 6.86
C GLU A 86 -17.78 4.09 6.59
N GLU A 87 -18.43 4.74 7.54
CA GLU A 87 -19.05 6.06 7.31
C GLU A 87 -18.08 7.07 6.68
N ASN A 88 -16.83 7.13 7.16
CA ASN A 88 -15.83 8.09 6.69
C ASN A 88 -14.70 7.45 5.86
N ILE A 89 -14.82 6.19 5.49
CA ILE A 89 -13.84 5.50 4.66
C ILE A 89 -14.55 4.96 3.43
N LEU A 90 -14.22 5.50 2.27
CA LEU A 90 -14.84 5.19 0.98
C LEU A 90 -13.82 4.59 0.02
N ILE A 91 -14.31 3.91 -0.99
CA ILE A 91 -13.46 3.28 -1.99
C ILE A 91 -13.78 3.84 -3.38
#